data_765f8f3ab9dcb2965545509ff184236f
#
_entry.id   765f8f3ab9dcb2965545509ff184236f
#
_cell.length_a   1.000
_cell.length_b   1.000
_cell.length_c   1.000
_cell.angle_alpha   90.00
_cell.angle_beta   90.00
_cell.angle_gamma   90.00
#
_symmetry.space_group_name_H-M   'P 1'
#
loop_
_entity.id
_entity.type
_entity.pdbx_description
1 polymer ?
#
loop_
_entity_poly.entity_id
_entity_poly.type
_entity_poly.pdbx_seq_one_letter_code
_entity_poly.pdbx_strand_id
1 'polypeptide(L)'
;GTTMTATIKTTNGTSPDGSETSFGQSSTNTTITDKLIELANGASGSASGDVGLVLERGDDANVFIGWDESIDALVVGTGTFTGTTTGDLSHTLAAAKFGSLTLSTDLAVADGGTGASSFTDNGIIFGNAGNALSVTAAAGGADATTSNQVLTVNGSGVPVFSTTIDGGTY
;
A
#
# COMPACT_ATOMS: atom_id res chain seq x y z
N GLY A 1 7.37 -19.66 -45.69
CA GLY A 1 6.63 -19.97 -44.45
C GLY A 1 5.25 -19.38 -44.53
N THR A 2 4.21 -20.22 -44.44
CA THR A 2 2.80 -19.80 -44.48
C THR A 2 2.43 -19.31 -43.06
N THR A 3 2.16 -18.03 -42.89
CA THR A 3 1.64 -17.49 -41.63
C THR A 3 0.16 -17.89 -41.55
N MET A 4 -0.19 -18.78 -40.63
CA MET A 4 -1.59 -19.05 -40.30
C MET A 4 -2.06 -17.98 -39.27
N THR A 5 -2.96 -17.15 -39.72
CA THR A 5 -3.67 -16.23 -38.80
C THR A 5 -5.00 -16.92 -38.39
N ALA A 6 -5.04 -17.45 -37.17
CA ALA A 6 -6.28 -17.94 -36.61
C ALA A 6 -6.99 -16.80 -35.86
N THR A 7 -8.15 -16.37 -36.37
CA THR A 7 -9.03 -15.46 -35.64
C THR A 7 -10.01 -16.32 -34.87
N ILE A 8 -9.83 -16.42 -33.56
CA ILE A 8 -10.78 -17.08 -32.67
C ILE A 8 -11.84 -16.04 -32.31
N LYS A 9 -13.03 -16.13 -32.93
CA LYS A 9 -14.21 -15.37 -32.51
C LYS A 9 -14.97 -16.22 -31.50
N THR A 10 -14.79 -15.90 -30.21
CA THR A 10 -15.69 -16.43 -29.19
C THR A 10 -16.94 -15.54 -29.12
N THR A 11 -18.01 -15.97 -29.68
CA THR A 11 -19.34 -15.45 -29.37
C THR A 11 -19.85 -16.19 -28.13
N ASN A 12 -19.91 -15.50 -26.99
CA ASN A 12 -20.41 -16.02 -25.73
C ASN A 12 -19.85 -17.40 -25.31
N GLY A 13 -18.63 -17.42 -24.87
CA GLY A 13 -18.04 -18.11 -23.73
C GLY A 13 -18.24 -19.62 -23.55
N THR A 14 -19.05 -20.29 -24.31
CA THR A 14 -19.21 -21.74 -24.19
C THR A 14 -18.89 -22.43 -25.52
N SER A 15 -17.99 -23.37 -25.43
CA SER A 15 -17.80 -24.36 -26.49
C SER A 15 -19.13 -25.08 -26.75
N PRO A 16 -19.42 -25.54 -27.99
CA PRO A 16 -20.65 -26.29 -28.31
C PRO A 16 -20.84 -27.56 -27.47
N ASP A 17 -19.84 -28.04 -26.78
CA ASP A 17 -19.87 -29.17 -25.85
C ASP A 17 -20.03 -28.79 -24.38
N GLY A 18 -20.20 -27.48 -24.06
CA GLY A 18 -20.40 -27.00 -22.69
C GLY A 18 -19.09 -26.93 -21.87
N SER A 19 -17.92 -27.14 -22.48
CA SER A 19 -16.64 -26.98 -21.80
C SER A 19 -16.21 -25.51 -21.75
N GLU A 20 -15.58 -25.10 -20.66
CA GLU A 20 -14.97 -23.78 -20.58
C GLU A 20 -13.77 -23.71 -21.54
N THR A 21 -13.76 -22.73 -22.43
CA THR A 21 -12.59 -22.45 -23.25
C THR A 21 -11.56 -21.71 -22.43
N SER A 22 -10.59 -22.43 -21.88
CA SER A 22 -9.36 -21.80 -21.38
C SER A 22 -8.50 -21.36 -22.57
N PHE A 23 -8.22 -20.06 -22.68
CA PHE A 23 -7.29 -19.54 -23.67
C PHE A 23 -5.87 -19.74 -23.14
N GLY A 24 -5.29 -20.92 -23.42
CA GLY A 24 -3.87 -21.20 -23.17
C GLY A 24 -3.04 -20.67 -24.32
N GLN A 25 -2.33 -19.57 -24.13
CA GLN A 25 -1.34 -19.10 -25.08
C GLN A 25 0.04 -19.62 -24.68
N SER A 26 0.60 -20.54 -25.46
CA SER A 26 1.99 -20.99 -25.32
C SER A 26 2.92 -20.04 -26.08
N SER A 27 3.36 -18.99 -25.41
CA SER A 27 4.34 -18.04 -25.94
C SER A 27 5.32 -17.63 -24.83
N THR A 28 6.53 -17.26 -25.19
CA THR A 28 7.52 -16.78 -24.21
C THR A 28 7.06 -15.48 -23.55
N ASN A 29 6.37 -14.62 -24.30
CA ASN A 29 5.81 -13.36 -23.83
C ASN A 29 4.46 -13.11 -24.49
N THR A 30 3.52 -12.55 -23.75
CA THR A 30 2.23 -12.08 -24.27
C THR A 30 2.25 -10.55 -24.28
N THR A 31 1.98 -9.95 -25.44
CA THR A 31 1.84 -8.51 -25.60
C THR A 31 0.36 -8.18 -25.75
N ILE A 32 -0.14 -7.26 -24.92
CA ILE A 32 -1.50 -6.73 -24.97
C ILE A 32 -1.39 -5.30 -25.50
N THR A 33 -2.07 -5.01 -26.63
CA THR A 33 -2.10 -3.67 -27.23
C THR A 33 -3.20 -2.79 -26.67
N ASP A 34 -4.16 -3.37 -25.97
CA ASP A 34 -5.20 -2.62 -25.28
C ASP A 34 -4.62 -1.84 -24.11
N LYS A 35 -5.19 -0.67 -23.85
CA LYS A 35 -4.73 0.21 -22.77
C LYS A 35 -5.16 -0.25 -21.38
N LEU A 36 -6.20 -1.08 -21.31
CA LEU A 36 -6.78 -1.58 -20.06
C LEU A 36 -7.01 -3.10 -20.16
N ILE A 37 -6.87 -3.77 -19.04
CA ILE A 37 -7.30 -5.15 -18.84
C ILE A 37 -8.43 -5.13 -17.83
N GLU A 38 -9.61 -5.59 -18.23
CA GLU A 38 -10.75 -5.73 -17.34
C GLU A 38 -10.85 -7.19 -16.89
N LEU A 39 -10.70 -7.40 -15.59
CA LEU A 39 -10.87 -8.71 -14.96
C LEU A 39 -12.30 -8.80 -14.38
N ALA A 40 -12.83 -10.02 -14.31
CA ALA A 40 -14.18 -10.30 -13.82
C ALA A 40 -15.30 -9.56 -14.57
N ASN A 41 -15.11 -9.26 -15.88
CA ASN A 41 -16.13 -8.64 -16.72
C ASN A 41 -17.43 -9.46 -16.68
N GLY A 42 -18.56 -8.74 -16.47
CA GLY A 42 -19.88 -9.36 -16.36
C GLY A 42 -20.24 -9.85 -14.95
N ALA A 43 -19.38 -9.67 -13.95
CA ALA A 43 -19.74 -9.88 -12.56
C ALA A 43 -20.97 -9.03 -12.19
N SER A 44 -21.86 -9.58 -11.37
CA SER A 44 -23.10 -8.90 -10.95
C SER A 44 -23.45 -9.28 -9.51
N GLY A 45 -24.26 -8.44 -8.86
CA GLY A 45 -24.59 -8.59 -7.45
C GLY A 45 -23.55 -7.95 -6.53
N SER A 46 -23.49 -8.40 -5.28
CA SER A 46 -22.43 -7.96 -4.35
C SER A 46 -21.09 -8.54 -4.77
N ALA A 47 -20.03 -7.77 -4.62
CA ALA A 47 -18.67 -8.24 -4.85
C ALA A 47 -18.37 -9.46 -3.97
N SER A 48 -17.67 -10.42 -4.51
CA SER A 48 -17.31 -11.64 -3.80
C SER A 48 -16.10 -12.31 -4.44
N GLY A 49 -15.15 -12.72 -3.61
CA GLY A 49 -13.90 -13.34 -4.04
C GLY A 49 -12.89 -12.36 -4.61
N ASP A 50 -11.65 -12.71 -4.50
CA ASP A 50 -10.53 -11.86 -4.89
C ASP A 50 -10.39 -11.74 -6.41
N VAL A 51 -9.95 -10.58 -6.87
CA VAL A 51 -9.72 -10.28 -8.28
C VAL A 51 -8.31 -9.78 -8.49
N GLY A 52 -7.55 -10.42 -9.37
CA GLY A 52 -6.16 -9.99 -9.60
C GLY A 52 -5.37 -10.92 -10.51
N LEU A 53 -4.07 -10.83 -10.40
CA LEU A 53 -3.10 -11.61 -11.16
C LEU A 53 -2.39 -12.62 -10.24
N VAL A 54 -2.23 -13.84 -10.71
CA VAL A 54 -1.41 -14.86 -10.06
C VAL A 54 -0.11 -15.00 -10.86
N LEU A 55 1.01 -14.81 -10.21
CA LEU A 55 2.34 -15.02 -10.76
C LEU A 55 2.86 -16.37 -10.27
N GLU A 56 2.96 -17.31 -11.17
CA GLU A 56 3.46 -18.65 -10.86
C GLU A 56 4.99 -18.65 -10.76
N ARG A 57 5.55 -19.27 -9.72
CA ARG A 57 6.96 -19.25 -9.39
C ARG A 57 7.60 -20.65 -9.30
N GLY A 58 7.08 -21.61 -10.06
CA GLY A 58 7.55 -22.99 -10.02
C GLY A 58 7.26 -23.66 -8.68
N ASP A 59 8.30 -24.16 -8.00
CA ASP A 59 8.14 -24.86 -6.72
C ASP A 59 7.96 -23.92 -5.52
N ASP A 60 8.18 -22.62 -5.69
CA ASP A 60 7.96 -21.61 -4.66
C ASP A 60 6.48 -21.19 -4.59
N ALA A 61 6.08 -20.63 -3.44
CA ALA A 61 4.74 -20.06 -3.26
C ALA A 61 4.45 -18.99 -4.32
N ASN A 62 3.29 -19.07 -4.97
CA ASN A 62 2.86 -18.12 -5.99
C ASN A 62 2.60 -16.74 -5.40
N VAL A 63 2.69 -15.71 -6.24
CA VAL A 63 2.38 -14.33 -5.85
C VAL A 63 1.02 -13.93 -6.40
N PHE A 64 0.19 -13.34 -5.55
CA PHE A 64 -1.05 -12.66 -5.91
C PHE A 64 -0.82 -11.15 -5.86
N ILE A 65 -1.29 -10.45 -6.88
CA ILE A 65 -1.38 -8.98 -6.93
C ILE A 65 -2.80 -8.65 -7.33
N GLY A 66 -3.61 -8.12 -6.41
CA GLY A 66 -5.01 -7.89 -6.69
C GLY A 66 -5.78 -7.28 -5.54
N TRP A 67 -7.08 -7.19 -5.74
CA TRP A 67 -8.04 -6.75 -4.73
C TRP A 67 -8.46 -7.96 -3.88
N ASP A 68 -8.20 -7.87 -2.59
CA ASP A 68 -8.69 -8.82 -1.59
C ASP A 68 -10.04 -8.33 -1.07
N GLU A 69 -11.10 -9.04 -1.44
CA GLU A 69 -12.47 -8.66 -1.12
C GLU A 69 -12.79 -8.84 0.37
N SER A 70 -12.07 -9.71 1.05
CA SER A 70 -12.31 -9.98 2.48
C SER A 70 -11.88 -8.84 3.40
N ILE A 71 -10.94 -7.99 2.94
CA ILE A 71 -10.40 -6.84 3.68
C ILE A 71 -10.53 -5.52 2.94
N ASP A 72 -11.18 -5.48 1.77
CA ASP A 72 -11.36 -4.29 0.93
C ASP A 72 -10.04 -3.58 0.62
N ALA A 73 -9.01 -4.31 0.18
CA ALA A 73 -7.68 -3.75 -0.04
C ALA A 73 -6.96 -4.31 -1.27
N LEU A 74 -6.12 -3.46 -1.89
CA LEU A 74 -5.15 -3.92 -2.88
C LEU A 74 -3.97 -4.57 -2.15
N VAL A 75 -3.69 -5.83 -2.45
CA VAL A 75 -2.66 -6.60 -1.77
C VAL A 75 -1.60 -7.15 -2.73
N VAL A 76 -0.41 -7.38 -2.18
CA VAL A 76 0.60 -8.27 -2.72
C VAL A 76 0.82 -9.37 -1.70
N GLY A 77 0.50 -10.61 -2.05
CA GLY A 77 0.56 -11.75 -1.14
C GLY A 77 1.18 -12.98 -1.77
N THR A 78 1.62 -13.92 -0.94
CA THR A 78 2.15 -15.22 -1.38
C THR A 78 1.33 -16.37 -0.81
N GLY A 79 1.14 -17.42 -1.59
CA GLY A 79 0.36 -18.60 -1.17
C GLY A 79 0.44 -19.75 -2.16
N THR A 80 -0.34 -20.79 -1.89
CA THR A 80 -0.38 -22.03 -2.71
C THR A 80 -1.49 -22.00 -3.78
N PHE A 81 -2.17 -20.87 -3.95
CA PHE A 81 -3.19 -20.68 -4.99
C PHE A 81 -2.59 -20.74 -6.40
N THR A 82 -3.44 -21.02 -7.37
CA THR A 82 -3.09 -21.07 -8.80
C THR A 82 -4.07 -20.20 -9.58
N GLY A 83 -3.85 -20.05 -10.89
CA GLY A 83 -4.79 -19.32 -11.76
C GLY A 83 -6.19 -19.95 -11.88
N THR A 84 -6.42 -21.13 -11.28
CA THR A 84 -7.75 -21.77 -11.23
C THR A 84 -8.42 -21.70 -9.86
N THR A 85 -7.73 -21.15 -8.86
CA THR A 85 -8.30 -20.92 -7.52
C THR A 85 -9.37 -19.83 -7.60
N THR A 86 -10.47 -20.01 -6.93
CA THR A 86 -11.62 -19.10 -6.91
C THR A 86 -12.00 -18.71 -5.48
N GLY A 87 -12.72 -17.61 -5.34
CA GLY A 87 -13.11 -17.07 -4.02
C GLY A 87 -12.00 -16.28 -3.38
N ASP A 88 -12.02 -16.19 -2.05
CA ASP A 88 -10.99 -15.50 -1.29
C ASP A 88 -9.72 -16.34 -1.23
N LEU A 89 -8.59 -15.78 -1.62
CA LEU A 89 -7.31 -16.45 -1.67
C LEU A 89 -6.64 -16.43 -0.29
N SER A 90 -6.26 -17.61 0.20
CA SER A 90 -5.44 -17.67 1.41
C SER A 90 -4.01 -17.26 1.10
N HIS A 91 -3.59 -16.10 1.58
CA HIS A 91 -2.26 -15.56 1.32
C HIS A 91 -1.62 -14.96 2.58
N THR A 92 -0.31 -14.85 2.55
CA THR A 92 0.48 -14.06 3.50
C THR A 92 0.96 -12.80 2.79
N LEU A 93 0.79 -11.62 3.40
CA LEU A 93 1.26 -10.37 2.81
C LEU A 93 2.75 -10.43 2.51
N ALA A 94 3.12 -9.99 1.33
CA ALA A 94 4.50 -9.95 0.85
C ALA A 94 5.06 -8.53 0.87
N ALA A 95 6.38 -8.40 0.92
CA ALA A 95 7.03 -7.11 0.82
C ALA A 95 6.90 -6.53 -0.59
N ALA A 96 6.62 -5.22 -0.67
CA ALA A 96 6.67 -4.44 -1.89
C ALA A 96 7.78 -3.38 -1.80
N LYS A 97 8.49 -3.13 -2.90
CA LYS A 97 9.53 -2.09 -2.97
C LYS A 97 9.12 -1.04 -3.99
N PHE A 98 9.07 0.19 -3.55
CA PHE A 98 8.76 1.34 -4.39
C PHE A 98 9.97 2.28 -4.46
N GLY A 99 10.21 2.93 -5.61
CA GLY A 99 11.22 3.99 -5.73
C GLY A 99 10.79 5.25 -4.98
N SER A 100 9.51 5.56 -5.00
CA SER A 100 8.85 6.59 -4.18
C SER A 100 7.41 6.19 -3.92
N LEU A 101 6.84 6.66 -2.81
CA LEU A 101 5.45 6.45 -2.46
C LEU A 101 4.82 7.80 -2.08
N THR A 102 3.73 8.16 -2.75
CA THR A 102 2.92 9.34 -2.41
C THR A 102 1.59 8.86 -1.87
N LEU A 103 1.26 9.27 -0.66
CA LEU A 103 0.00 8.96 0.00
C LEU A 103 -0.91 10.19 0.00
N SER A 104 -2.20 10.00 -0.21
CA SER A 104 -3.20 11.06 -0.09
C SER A 104 -3.50 11.41 1.37
N THR A 105 -3.20 10.51 2.28
CA THR A 105 -3.33 10.67 3.73
C THR A 105 -2.01 10.27 4.37
N ASP A 106 -1.59 11.00 5.39
CA ASP A 106 -0.35 10.69 6.11
C ASP A 106 -0.37 9.28 6.69
N LEU A 107 0.76 8.57 6.58
CA LEU A 107 0.90 7.26 7.19
C LEU A 107 0.77 7.38 8.72
N ALA A 108 -0.18 6.64 9.28
CA ALA A 108 -0.45 6.66 10.71
C ALA A 108 0.76 6.18 11.53
N VAL A 109 0.83 6.62 12.79
CA VAL A 109 1.88 6.19 13.71
C VAL A 109 1.85 4.68 13.94
N ALA A 110 0.66 4.08 13.98
CA ALA A 110 0.47 2.64 14.13
C ALA A 110 1.08 1.83 12.97
N ASP A 111 1.21 2.45 11.79
CA ASP A 111 1.76 1.85 10.57
C ASP A 111 3.22 2.28 10.33
N GLY A 112 3.85 2.90 11.32
CA GLY A 112 5.26 3.34 11.27
C GLY A 112 5.46 4.72 10.65
N GLY A 113 4.40 5.47 10.41
CA GLY A 113 4.46 6.87 9.97
C GLY A 113 4.61 7.86 11.13
N THR A 114 4.68 9.13 10.77
CA THR A 114 4.68 10.23 11.76
C THR A 114 3.27 10.70 12.13
N GLY A 115 2.27 10.35 11.31
CA GLY A 115 0.90 10.82 11.43
C GLY A 115 0.73 12.33 11.16
N ALA A 116 1.74 12.96 10.56
CA ALA A 116 1.74 14.39 10.28
C ALA A 116 2.41 14.69 8.93
N SER A 117 1.81 15.61 8.17
CA SER A 117 2.29 16.06 6.85
C SER A 117 3.33 17.17 6.92
N SER A 118 3.48 17.82 8.07
CA SER A 118 4.48 18.89 8.27
C SER A 118 4.85 19.02 9.75
N PHE A 119 5.99 19.63 9.98
CA PHE A 119 6.48 20.00 11.30
C PHE A 119 6.95 21.44 11.29
N THR A 120 6.95 22.09 12.47
CA THR A 120 7.44 23.46 12.65
C THR A 120 8.92 23.53 12.35
N ASP A 121 9.36 24.48 11.54
CA ASP A 121 10.77 24.73 11.27
C ASP A 121 11.53 24.98 12.58
N ASN A 122 12.70 24.37 12.70
CA ASN A 122 13.57 24.43 13.89
C ASN A 122 12.92 23.92 15.20
N GLY A 123 11.80 23.20 15.09
CA GLY A 123 11.19 22.50 16.22
C GLY A 123 11.85 21.15 16.48
N ILE A 124 11.72 20.64 17.68
CA ILE A 124 12.13 19.27 18.06
C ILE A 124 10.93 18.37 18.03
N ILE A 125 11.02 17.28 17.27
CA ILE A 125 9.98 16.27 17.16
C ILE A 125 10.04 15.35 18.38
N PHE A 126 8.90 15.05 18.99
CA PHE A 126 8.82 14.15 20.13
C PHE A 126 7.60 13.24 20.04
N GLY A 127 7.66 12.10 20.75
CA GLY A 127 6.58 11.13 20.82
C GLY A 127 5.33 11.67 21.52
N ASN A 128 4.18 11.26 21.01
CA ASN A 128 2.86 11.65 21.55
C ASN A 128 1.96 10.43 21.71
N ALA A 129 2.47 9.39 22.38
CA ALA A 129 1.82 8.10 22.53
C ALA A 129 1.40 7.51 21.17
N GLY A 130 0.14 7.09 21.01
CA GLY A 130 -0.41 6.55 19.75
C GLY A 130 -0.91 7.60 18.75
N ASN A 131 -0.74 8.89 19.05
CA ASN A 131 -1.14 9.99 18.16
C ASN A 131 0.00 10.40 17.23
N ALA A 132 -0.27 11.28 16.27
CA ALA A 132 0.76 11.89 15.43
C ALA A 132 1.90 12.43 16.30
N LEU A 133 3.15 12.31 15.79
CA LEU A 133 4.29 12.91 16.45
C LEU A 133 4.03 14.40 16.62
N SER A 134 4.42 14.92 17.78
CA SER A 134 4.32 16.34 18.09
C SER A 134 5.63 17.04 17.87
N VAL A 135 5.58 18.35 17.72
CA VAL A 135 6.77 19.20 17.55
C VAL A 135 6.70 20.35 18.53
N THR A 136 7.84 20.75 19.10
CA THR A 136 7.92 21.96 19.90
C THR A 136 7.63 23.20 19.04
N ALA A 137 7.31 24.32 19.65
CA ALA A 137 7.43 25.60 18.96
C ALA A 137 8.89 25.81 18.49
N ALA A 138 9.07 26.63 17.46
CA ALA A 138 10.41 26.96 17.00
C ALA A 138 11.23 27.59 18.14
N ALA A 139 12.48 27.18 18.24
CA ALA A 139 13.41 27.87 19.14
C ALA A 139 13.58 29.32 18.68
N GLY A 140 13.34 30.28 19.57
CA GLY A 140 13.46 31.69 19.25
C GLY A 140 12.22 32.39 18.67
N GLY A 141 11.13 31.65 18.38
CA GLY A 141 9.93 32.25 17.77
C GLY A 141 10.24 32.90 16.43
N ALA A 142 9.35 33.79 15.96
CA ALA A 142 9.57 34.59 14.75
C ALA A 142 10.61 35.73 14.94
N ASP A 143 11.10 35.93 16.15
CA ASP A 143 12.02 37.01 16.50
C ASP A 143 13.40 36.42 16.90
N ALA A 144 14.39 36.66 16.05
CA ALA A 144 15.79 36.22 16.25
C ALA A 144 16.45 36.83 17.52
N THR A 145 15.74 37.61 18.29
CA THR A 145 16.22 38.22 19.55
C THR A 145 16.17 37.28 20.76
N THR A 146 15.58 36.10 20.61
CA THR A 146 15.48 35.09 21.69
C THR A 146 16.40 33.88 21.47
N SER A 147 17.60 34.13 20.99
CA SER A 147 18.64 33.13 20.87
C SER A 147 19.28 32.87 22.25
N ASN A 148 18.83 32.10 23.09
CA ASN A 148 19.44 31.55 24.32
C ASN A 148 18.40 30.68 25.06
N GLN A 149 17.53 30.06 24.29
CA GLN A 149 16.58 29.12 24.85
C GLN A 149 17.24 27.75 25.03
N VAL A 150 16.87 27.09 26.09
CA VAL A 150 17.23 25.70 26.38
C VAL A 150 16.00 24.83 26.26
N LEU A 151 16.20 23.59 25.84
CA LEU A 151 15.15 22.60 25.87
C LEU A 151 14.88 22.18 27.32
N THR A 152 13.69 22.37 27.80
CA THR A 152 13.23 21.97 29.10
C THR A 152 11.97 21.11 29.00
N VAL A 153 11.48 20.63 30.12
CA VAL A 153 10.21 19.91 30.22
C VAL A 153 9.28 20.74 31.09
N ASN A 154 8.09 21.07 30.58
CA ASN A 154 7.11 21.82 31.36
C ASN A 154 6.43 20.95 32.44
N GLY A 155 5.59 21.55 33.26
CA GLY A 155 4.88 20.86 34.35
C GLY A 155 3.94 19.73 33.93
N SER A 156 3.66 19.58 32.62
CA SER A 156 2.89 18.48 32.03
C SER A 156 3.75 17.41 31.38
N GLY A 157 5.10 17.48 31.54
CA GLY A 157 6.00 16.51 30.95
C GLY A 157 6.29 16.70 29.46
N VAL A 158 5.91 17.83 28.86
CA VAL A 158 6.07 18.11 27.43
C VAL A 158 7.38 18.89 27.18
N PRO A 159 8.20 18.49 26.20
CA PRO A 159 9.39 19.27 25.80
C PRO A 159 8.99 20.65 25.27
N VAL A 160 9.68 21.69 25.76
CA VAL A 160 9.48 23.08 25.35
C VAL A 160 10.80 23.83 25.36
N PHE A 161 10.93 24.86 24.53
CA PHE A 161 12.05 25.80 24.64
C PHE A 161 11.74 26.87 25.68
N SER A 162 12.68 27.15 26.58
CA SER A 162 12.56 28.13 27.66
C SER A 162 13.78 29.00 27.75
N THR A 163 13.59 30.28 28.05
CA THR A 163 14.66 31.22 28.44
C THR A 163 15.04 31.11 29.92
N THR A 164 14.26 30.38 30.70
CA THR A 164 14.46 30.22 32.15
C THR A 164 14.85 28.78 32.45
N ILE A 165 15.92 28.61 33.20
CA ILE A 165 16.33 27.33 33.79
C ILE A 165 15.97 27.43 35.28
N ASP A 166 15.02 26.60 35.71
CA ASP A 166 14.74 26.43 37.12
C ASP A 166 15.78 25.47 37.72
N GLY A 167 16.64 25.95 38.59
CA GLY A 167 17.65 25.15 39.27
C GLY A 167 17.12 24.19 40.33
N GLY A 168 15.81 24.14 40.51
CA GLY A 168 15.16 23.35 41.55
C GLY A 168 15.33 23.96 42.96
N THR A 169 14.63 23.41 43.93
CA THR A 169 14.82 23.68 45.35
C THR A 169 15.81 22.65 45.89
N TYR A 170 16.87 23.13 46.49
CA TYR A 170 17.87 22.33 47.23
C TYR A 170 17.51 22.22 48.69
#